data_5ced1ae74de57251a4099584c6a478c0
#
_entry.id   5ced1ae74de57251a4099584c6a478c0
#
_cell.length_a   1.000
_cell.length_b   1.000
_cell.length_c   1.000
_cell.angle_alpha   90.00
_cell.angle_beta   90.00
_cell.angle_gamma   90.00
#
_symmetry.space_group_name_H-M   'P 1'
#
loop_
_entity.id
_entity.type
_entity.pdbx_description
1 polymer ?
#
loop_
_entity_poly.entity_id
_entity_poly.type
_entity_poly.pdbx_seq_one_letter_code
_entity_poly.pdbx_strand_id
1 'polypeptide(L)'
;VDGEEMVEARWVRPEDAVAEHQAGKLRLPPPTVVSLIDLSQHRSVGAAVATAHRRIPPYFFPKVCTEDPDDVVMLYPGDAGYQPGNRSIEGARHRAMWVDGVITYRRDFSFPDRDSL
;
A
#
# COMPACT_ATOMS: atom_id res chain seq x y z
N VAL A 1 16.97 -16.91 3.06
CA VAL A 1 16.55 -15.91 4.06
C VAL A 1 17.78 -15.27 4.66
N ASP A 2 17.83 -13.96 4.63
CA ASP A 2 18.89 -13.18 5.25
C ASP A 2 18.62 -13.07 6.76
N GLY A 3 19.50 -13.60 7.59
CA GLY A 3 19.35 -13.60 9.04
C GLY A 3 19.36 -12.22 9.71
N GLU A 4 19.77 -11.17 9.01
CA GLU A 4 19.79 -9.80 9.54
C GLU A 4 18.48 -9.06 9.28
N GLU A 5 17.83 -9.30 8.13
CA GLU A 5 16.61 -8.60 7.71
C GLU A 5 15.36 -9.44 7.86
N MET A 6 15.49 -10.76 7.69
CA MET A 6 14.37 -11.69 7.69
C MET A 6 14.66 -12.84 8.63
N VAL A 7 13.85 -12.96 9.66
CA VAL A 7 14.00 -14.01 10.69
C VAL A 7 13.03 -15.17 10.51
N GLU A 8 12.02 -15.00 9.64
CA GLU A 8 10.99 -16.00 9.40
C GLU A 8 10.49 -15.93 7.96
N ALA A 9 10.18 -17.10 7.38
CA ALA A 9 9.52 -17.21 6.10
C ALA A 9 8.36 -18.20 6.21
N ARG A 10 7.19 -17.85 5.68
CA ARG A 10 6.02 -18.74 5.71
C ARG A 10 5.09 -18.44 4.54
N TRP A 11 4.25 -19.44 4.25
CA TRP A 11 3.17 -19.25 3.27
C TRP A 11 1.94 -18.70 4.00
N VAL A 12 1.35 -17.65 3.45
CA VAL A 12 0.19 -16.98 4.05
C VAL A 12 -0.68 -16.38 2.95
N ARG A 13 -1.98 -16.34 3.17
CA ARG A 13 -2.89 -15.63 2.26
C ARG A 13 -2.72 -14.13 2.45
N PRO A 14 -2.80 -13.31 1.38
CA PRO A 14 -2.66 -11.86 1.51
C PRO A 14 -3.58 -11.24 2.56
N GLU A 15 -4.86 -11.62 2.56
CA GLU A 15 -5.84 -11.10 3.52
C GLU A 15 -5.50 -11.48 4.96
N ASP A 16 -4.93 -12.65 5.19
CA ASP A 16 -4.54 -13.10 6.52
C ASP A 16 -3.30 -12.33 7.00
N ALA A 17 -2.34 -12.08 6.12
CA ALA A 17 -1.17 -11.28 6.46
C ALA A 17 -1.54 -9.84 6.80
N VAL A 18 -2.47 -9.24 6.05
CA VAL A 18 -2.99 -7.90 6.34
C VAL A 18 -3.67 -7.87 7.71
N ALA A 19 -4.51 -8.87 8.00
CA ALA A 19 -5.21 -8.96 9.28
C ALA A 19 -4.23 -9.08 10.46
N GLU A 20 -3.19 -9.91 10.33
CA GLU A 20 -2.17 -10.03 11.36
C GLU A 20 -1.39 -8.74 11.56
N HIS A 21 -1.08 -8.03 10.47
CA HIS A 21 -0.42 -6.74 10.56
C HIS A 21 -1.29 -5.72 11.29
N GLN A 22 -2.56 -5.63 10.94
CA GLN A 22 -3.50 -4.70 11.56
C GLN A 22 -3.73 -5.01 13.03
N ALA A 23 -3.59 -6.27 13.42
CA ALA A 23 -3.66 -6.69 14.82
C ALA A 23 -2.36 -6.46 15.60
N GLY A 24 -1.33 -5.93 14.95
CA GLY A 24 -0.03 -5.69 15.57
C GLY A 24 0.83 -6.93 15.76
N LYS A 25 0.45 -8.05 15.14
CA LYS A 25 1.15 -9.34 15.30
C LYS A 25 2.24 -9.56 14.25
N LEU A 26 2.23 -8.81 13.17
CA LEU A 26 3.16 -8.96 12.07
C LEU A 26 3.67 -7.59 11.64
N ARG A 27 4.99 -7.40 11.70
CA ARG A 27 5.62 -6.16 11.26
C ARG A 27 5.93 -6.23 9.78
N LEU A 28 5.40 -5.28 9.03
CA LEU A 28 5.60 -5.19 7.58
C LEU A 28 5.92 -3.76 7.18
N PRO A 29 6.83 -3.57 6.22
CA PRO A 29 7.09 -2.24 5.69
C PRO A 29 5.93 -1.77 4.79
N PRO A 30 5.78 -0.45 4.57
CA PRO A 30 4.69 0.09 3.78
C PRO A 30 4.51 -0.53 2.39
N PRO A 31 5.57 -0.72 1.58
CA PRO A 31 5.39 -1.33 0.26
C PRO A 31 4.79 -2.72 0.31
N THR A 32 5.17 -3.51 1.31
CA THR A 32 4.66 -4.87 1.48
C THR A 32 3.19 -4.84 1.87
N VAL A 33 2.79 -3.96 2.78
CA VAL A 33 1.38 -3.83 3.19
C VAL A 33 0.52 -3.40 2.01
N VAL A 34 0.95 -2.40 1.24
CA VAL A 34 0.22 -1.93 0.06
C VAL A 34 0.05 -3.06 -0.97
N SER A 35 1.12 -3.81 -1.23
CA SER A 35 1.07 -4.94 -2.16
C SER A 35 0.11 -6.04 -1.69
N LEU A 36 0.14 -6.37 -0.40
CA LEU A 36 -0.74 -7.37 0.17
C LEU A 36 -2.21 -6.94 0.12
N ILE A 37 -2.49 -5.67 0.41
CA ILE A 37 -3.84 -5.12 0.30
C ILE A 37 -4.34 -5.21 -1.14
N ASP A 38 -3.51 -4.84 -2.11
CA ASP A 38 -3.86 -4.95 -3.52
C ASP A 38 -4.17 -6.41 -3.90
N LEU A 39 -3.31 -7.35 -3.52
CA LEU A 39 -3.53 -8.77 -3.78
C LEU A 39 -4.79 -9.30 -3.09
N SER A 40 -5.10 -8.82 -1.88
CA SER A 40 -6.27 -9.25 -1.13
C SER A 40 -7.60 -8.87 -1.78
N GLN A 41 -7.59 -7.93 -2.73
CA GLN A 41 -8.79 -7.52 -3.46
C GLN A 41 -9.21 -8.55 -4.52
N HIS A 42 -8.35 -9.52 -4.83
CA HIS A 42 -8.60 -10.54 -5.82
C HIS A 42 -8.99 -11.85 -5.15
N ARG A 43 -10.02 -12.51 -5.67
CA ARG A 43 -10.52 -13.77 -5.08
C ARG A 43 -9.69 -15.00 -5.47
N SER A 44 -8.76 -14.86 -6.42
CA SER A 44 -7.93 -15.97 -6.86
C SER A 44 -6.64 -15.46 -7.51
N VAL A 45 -5.65 -16.33 -7.60
CA VAL A 45 -4.41 -16.04 -8.31
C VAL A 45 -4.71 -15.70 -9.78
N GLY A 46 -5.61 -16.45 -10.43
CA GLY A 46 -6.00 -16.17 -11.81
C GLY A 46 -6.60 -14.79 -12.00
N ALA A 47 -7.46 -14.34 -11.08
CA ALA A 47 -8.03 -13.00 -11.11
C ALA A 47 -6.96 -11.92 -10.94
N ALA A 48 -6.02 -12.12 -10.02
CA ALA A 48 -4.92 -11.17 -9.79
C ALA A 48 -4.03 -11.05 -11.03
N VAL A 49 -3.68 -12.17 -11.64
CA VAL A 49 -2.85 -12.20 -12.86
C VAL A 49 -3.58 -11.51 -14.02
N ALA A 50 -4.87 -11.81 -14.21
CA ALA A 50 -5.68 -11.19 -15.27
C ALA A 50 -5.74 -9.66 -15.10
N THR A 51 -5.93 -9.18 -13.88
CA THR A 51 -5.92 -7.74 -13.60
C THR A 51 -4.55 -7.12 -13.90
N ALA A 52 -3.47 -7.78 -13.50
CA ALA A 52 -2.12 -7.29 -13.75
C ALA A 52 -1.83 -7.15 -15.25
N HIS A 53 -2.35 -8.07 -16.08
CA HIS A 53 -2.20 -7.98 -17.53
C HIS A 53 -3.02 -6.86 -18.17
N ARG A 54 -4.16 -6.51 -17.59
CA ARG A 54 -5.05 -5.48 -18.15
C ARG A 54 -4.62 -4.07 -17.79
N ARG A 55 -4.07 -3.86 -16.62
CA ARG A 55 -3.82 -2.50 -16.14
C ARG A 55 -2.42 -2.01 -16.49
N ILE A 56 -2.29 -0.70 -16.56
CA ILE A 56 -0.99 -0.05 -16.61
C ILE A 56 -0.33 -0.25 -15.24
N PRO A 57 0.93 -0.68 -15.17
CA PRO A 57 1.61 -0.81 -13.88
C PRO A 57 1.56 0.49 -13.10
N PRO A 58 1.04 0.49 -11.87
CA PRO A 58 0.96 1.71 -11.08
C PRO A 58 2.36 2.17 -10.66
N TYR A 59 2.51 3.48 -10.58
CA TYR A 59 3.76 4.10 -10.17
C TYR A 59 3.65 4.56 -8.71
N PHE A 60 4.49 3.99 -7.86
CA PHE A 60 4.56 4.33 -6.45
C PHE A 60 5.91 5.00 -6.16
N PHE A 61 5.89 6.30 -5.91
CA PHE A 61 7.06 7.04 -5.48
C PHE A 61 6.64 7.92 -4.30
N PRO A 62 6.89 7.48 -3.06
CA PRO A 62 6.33 8.15 -1.89
C PRO A 62 6.98 9.49 -1.60
N LYS A 63 6.16 10.47 -1.18
CA LYS A 63 6.60 11.68 -0.51
C LYS A 63 6.22 11.56 0.95
N VAL A 64 7.21 11.54 1.83
CA VAL A 64 6.99 11.29 3.25
C VAL A 64 6.75 12.60 3.99
N CYS A 65 5.64 12.65 4.72
CA CYS A 65 5.29 13.76 5.61
C CYS A 65 5.58 13.32 7.05
N THR A 66 6.54 13.98 7.69
CA THR A 66 7.06 13.61 9.01
C THR A 66 6.97 14.75 10.03
N GLU A 67 6.05 15.68 9.85
CA GLU A 67 5.85 16.80 10.80
C GLU A 67 5.51 16.28 12.19
N ASP A 68 4.81 15.15 12.26
CA ASP A 68 4.52 14.45 13.50
C ASP A 68 5.13 13.05 13.41
N PRO A 69 6.18 12.74 14.23
CA PRO A 69 6.82 11.42 14.16
C PRO A 69 5.90 10.27 14.57
N ASP A 70 4.81 10.53 15.27
CA ASP A 70 3.84 9.52 15.65
C ASP A 70 2.73 9.33 14.61
N ASP A 71 2.70 10.18 13.58
CA ASP A 71 1.69 10.17 12.53
C ASP A 71 2.36 10.44 11.18
N VAL A 72 3.08 9.44 10.69
CA VAL A 72 3.79 9.54 9.42
C VAL A 72 2.86 9.19 8.28
N VAL A 73 2.83 10.03 7.25
CA VAL A 73 2.03 9.82 6.05
C VAL A 73 2.94 9.77 4.83
N MET A 74 2.74 8.75 4.00
CA MET A 74 3.40 8.61 2.71
C MET A 74 2.38 8.91 1.62
N LEU A 75 2.61 9.99 0.88
CA LEU A 75 1.77 10.40 -0.24
C LEU A 75 2.27 9.76 -1.53
N TYR A 76 1.36 9.23 -2.33
CA TYR A 76 1.67 8.63 -3.62
C TYR A 76 1.07 9.46 -4.76
N PRO A 77 1.61 9.32 -6.00
CA PRO A 77 1.00 9.99 -7.17
C PRO A 77 -0.50 9.71 -7.26
N GLY A 78 -1.28 10.76 -7.49
CA GLY A 78 -2.74 10.70 -7.49
C GLY A 78 -3.38 11.28 -6.23
N ASP A 79 -2.64 11.39 -5.13
CA ASP A 79 -3.11 12.10 -3.94
C ASP A 79 -3.13 13.61 -4.21
N ALA A 80 -4.19 14.29 -3.77
CA ALA A 80 -4.31 15.73 -3.96
C ALA A 80 -3.14 16.51 -3.35
N GLY A 81 -2.55 16.00 -2.30
CA GLY A 81 -1.40 16.62 -1.61
C GLY A 81 -0.05 16.23 -2.17
N TYR A 82 0.02 15.35 -3.17
CA TYR A 82 1.30 14.79 -3.60
C TYR A 82 2.25 15.83 -4.20
N GLN A 83 1.78 16.62 -5.18
CA GLN A 83 2.66 17.60 -5.85
C GLN A 83 3.21 18.65 -4.90
N PRO A 84 2.40 19.29 -4.03
CA PRO A 84 2.95 20.21 -3.04
C PRO A 84 3.65 19.54 -1.87
N GLY A 85 3.51 18.22 -1.69
CA GLY A 85 4.05 17.52 -0.53
C GLY A 85 3.33 17.89 0.76
N ASN A 86 2.03 18.15 0.70
CA ASN A 86 1.23 18.63 1.83
C ASN A 86 0.02 17.71 2.04
N ARG A 87 0.03 16.98 3.15
CA ARG A 87 -1.02 16.02 3.51
C ARG A 87 -2.40 16.66 3.77
N SER A 88 -2.44 17.96 3.99
CA SER A 88 -3.67 18.68 4.35
C SER A 88 -4.47 19.18 3.17
N ILE A 89 -3.95 19.07 1.94
CA ILE A 89 -4.70 19.48 0.74
C ILE A 89 -5.90 18.57 0.57
N GLU A 90 -7.08 19.16 0.44
CA GLU A 90 -8.31 18.43 0.23
C GLU A 90 -8.40 17.84 -1.19
N GLY A 91 -9.04 16.71 -1.32
CA GLY A 91 -9.25 16.03 -2.59
C GLY A 91 -9.01 14.53 -2.50
N ALA A 92 -8.79 13.91 -3.65
CA ALA A 92 -8.57 12.47 -3.73
C ALA A 92 -7.36 12.04 -2.92
N ARG A 93 -7.46 10.87 -2.31
CA ARG A 93 -6.40 10.29 -1.47
C ARG A 93 -5.72 9.14 -2.18
N HIS A 94 -4.41 9.10 -2.07
CA HIS A 94 -3.59 7.94 -2.38
C HIS A 94 -2.39 7.96 -1.44
N ARG A 95 -2.54 7.31 -0.29
CA ARG A 95 -1.56 7.42 0.78
C ARG A 95 -1.52 6.19 1.67
N ALA A 96 -0.38 6.00 2.32
CA ALA A 96 -0.24 5.07 3.44
C ALA A 96 0.00 5.89 4.70
N MET A 97 -0.65 5.48 5.79
CA MET A 97 -0.54 6.14 7.08
C MET A 97 0.05 5.15 8.08
N TRP A 98 1.08 5.57 8.77
CA TRP A 98 1.79 4.73 9.73
C TRP A 98 1.58 5.28 11.13
N VAL A 99 0.76 4.58 11.91
CA VAL A 99 0.41 4.96 13.29
C VAL A 99 0.62 3.76 14.19
N ASP A 100 1.44 3.91 15.22
CA ASP A 100 1.73 2.86 16.22
C ASP A 100 2.19 1.53 15.61
N GLY A 101 3.02 1.61 14.55
CA GLY A 101 3.56 0.42 13.89
C GLY A 101 2.59 -0.27 12.92
N VAL A 102 1.39 0.27 12.78
CA VAL A 102 0.37 -0.26 11.87
C VAL A 102 0.21 0.67 10.68
N ILE A 103 0.21 0.08 9.48
CA ILE A 103 0.07 0.80 8.23
C ILE A 103 -1.33 0.59 7.69
N THR A 104 -2.02 1.70 7.40
CA THR A 104 -3.27 1.70 6.67
C THR A 104 -3.06 2.35 5.31
N TYR A 105 -3.79 1.87 4.31
CA TYR A 105 -3.67 2.34 2.94
C TYR A 105 -5.02 2.84 2.45
N ARG A 106 -5.02 4.02 1.82
CA ARG A 106 -6.23 4.60 1.25
C ARG A 106 -5.97 5.03 -0.20
N ARG A 107 -6.88 4.63 -1.09
CA ARG A 107 -6.89 5.07 -2.48
C ARG A 107 -8.34 5.30 -2.91
N ASP A 108 -8.62 6.52 -3.38
CA ASP A 108 -9.97 6.95 -3.73
C ASP A 108 -10.31 6.72 -5.21
N PHE A 109 -9.43 6.08 -5.97
CA PHE A 109 -9.62 5.82 -7.40
C PHE A 109 -9.09 4.43 -7.77
N SER A 110 -9.53 3.94 -8.93
CA SER A 110 -8.98 2.72 -9.50
C SER A 110 -7.83 3.04 -10.44
N PHE A 111 -6.84 2.16 -10.49
CA PHE A 111 -5.76 2.31 -11.48
C PHE A 111 -6.33 2.09 -12.89
N PRO A 112 -5.88 2.87 -13.88
CA PRO A 112 -6.41 2.75 -15.24
C PRO A 112 -6.01 1.44 -15.89
N ASP A 113 -6.93 0.88 -16.69
CA ASP A 113 -6.65 -0.22 -17.58
C ASP A 113 -6.02 0.30 -18.88
N ARG A 114 -5.27 -0.56 -19.56
CA ARG A 114 -4.66 -0.21 -20.84
C ARG A 114 -5.70 0.18 -21.88
N ASP A 115 -6.87 -0.45 -21.82
CA ASP A 115 -7.95 -0.21 -22.78
C ASP A 115 -8.72 1.10 -22.52
N SER A 116 -8.47 1.76 -21.40
CA SER A 116 -9.15 3.02 -21.06
C SER A 116 -8.36 4.27 -21.45
N LEU A 117 -7.24 4.10 -22.16
CA LEU A 117 -6.40 5.23 -22.61
C LEU A 117 -6.75 5.69 -24.01
#